data_065b43b85cbb1a12ab8a9448421882c3
#
_entry.id   065b43b85cbb1a12ab8a9448421882c3
#
_cell.length_a   1.000
_cell.length_b   1.000
_cell.length_c   1.000
_cell.angle_alpha   90.00
_cell.angle_beta   90.00
_cell.angle_gamma   90.00
#
_symmetry.space_group_name_H-M   'P 1'
#
loop_
_entity.id
_entity.type
_entity.pdbx_description
1 polymer ?
#
loop_
_entity_poly.entity_id
_entity_poly.type
_entity_poly.pdbx_seq_one_letter_code
_entity_poly.pdbx_strand_id
1 'polypeptide(L)'
;MMYREPSDSPWGVVVRCDTLCTGVYSVSTAGHGGIMVQTDAARRLLSPEAQAVGFQAGRYLNFEEDCDAPVVLRELVDSGIIAPRTDNYFRPGEYEACIDRSLQRWNPAYWRARQKRLSVQAAKATKELVERSILRGR
;
A
#
# COMPACT_ATOMS: atom_id res chain seq x y z
N MET A 1 18.20 12.97 1.89
CA MET A 1 17.46 13.50 0.72
C MET A 1 16.14 14.08 1.18
N MET A 2 15.85 15.31 0.81
CA MET A 2 14.57 15.94 1.16
C MET A 2 13.53 15.65 0.11
N TYR A 3 12.38 15.16 0.55
CA TYR A 3 11.23 14.97 -0.32
C TYR A 3 10.35 16.24 -0.29
N ARG A 4 9.84 16.61 -1.44
CA ARG A 4 8.88 17.70 -1.58
C ARG A 4 7.58 17.17 -2.13
N GLU A 5 6.47 17.75 -1.69
CA GLU A 5 5.17 17.45 -2.28
C GLU A 5 5.20 17.82 -3.76
N PRO A 6 4.70 16.93 -4.64
CA PRO A 6 4.70 17.22 -6.07
C PRO A 6 3.69 18.31 -6.41
N SER A 7 4.06 19.20 -7.34
CA SER A 7 3.17 20.24 -7.88
C SER A 7 2.55 19.82 -9.21
N ASP A 8 3.09 18.78 -9.82
CA ASP A 8 2.60 18.23 -11.09
C ASP A 8 2.55 16.71 -10.99
N SER A 9 1.79 16.07 -11.87
CA SER A 9 1.57 14.62 -11.83
C SER A 9 1.29 14.09 -13.23
N PRO A 10 1.33 12.76 -13.43
CA PRO A 10 0.91 12.16 -14.69
C PRO A 10 -0.53 12.48 -15.07
N TRP A 11 -1.35 12.89 -14.10
CA TRP A 11 -2.77 13.18 -14.29
C TRP A 11 -3.08 14.68 -14.45
N GLY A 12 -2.06 15.52 -14.37
CA GLY A 12 -2.17 16.96 -14.50
C GLY A 12 -1.59 17.69 -13.29
N VAL A 13 -1.82 19.02 -13.28
CA VAL A 13 -1.37 19.88 -12.19
C VAL A 13 -2.06 19.47 -10.88
N VAL A 14 -1.27 19.32 -9.83
CA VAL A 14 -1.77 18.91 -8.52
C VAL A 14 -2.57 20.06 -7.89
N VAL A 15 -3.84 19.79 -7.60
CA VAL A 15 -4.74 20.73 -6.92
C VAL A 15 -4.68 20.51 -5.41
N ARG A 16 -4.59 19.24 -4.99
CA ARG A 16 -4.48 18.88 -3.58
C ARG A 16 -3.46 17.77 -3.42
N CYS A 17 -2.65 17.86 -2.37
CA CYS A 17 -1.68 16.83 -2.03
C CYS A 17 -1.71 16.58 -0.51
N ASP A 18 -1.85 15.31 -0.15
CA ASP A 18 -1.75 14.85 1.24
C ASP A 18 -0.55 13.90 1.35
N THR A 19 0.35 14.20 2.25
CA THR A 19 1.49 13.31 2.52
C THR A 19 1.03 12.19 3.45
N LEU A 20 1.05 10.95 2.94
CA LEU A 20 0.67 9.76 3.73
C LEU A 20 1.80 9.34 4.67
N CYS A 21 3.01 9.39 4.19
CA CYS A 21 4.25 9.22 4.95
C CYS A 21 5.39 9.77 4.09
N THR A 22 6.60 9.80 4.63
CA THR A 22 7.75 10.39 3.91
C THR A 22 7.94 9.74 2.54
N GLY A 23 7.78 10.55 1.48
CA GLY A 23 7.95 10.12 0.10
C GLY A 23 6.71 9.52 -0.55
N VAL A 24 5.57 9.50 0.13
CA VAL A 24 4.31 8.93 -0.39
C VAL A 24 3.22 10.00 -0.35
N TYR A 25 2.68 10.34 -1.51
CA TYR A 25 1.74 11.44 -1.66
C TYR A 25 0.46 11.00 -2.34
N SER A 26 -0.68 11.33 -1.72
CA SER A 26 -1.99 11.19 -2.35
C SER A 26 -2.30 12.53 -3.02
N VAL A 27 -2.47 12.51 -4.34
CA VAL A 27 -2.67 13.72 -5.12
C VAL A 27 -3.99 13.68 -5.87
N SER A 28 -4.61 14.86 -6.00
CA SER A 28 -5.76 15.02 -6.88
C SER A 28 -5.53 16.20 -7.81
N THR A 29 -6.10 16.07 -9.01
CA THR A 29 -6.08 17.07 -10.07
C THR A 29 -7.51 17.43 -10.43
N ALA A 30 -7.71 18.29 -11.43
CA ALA A 30 -9.05 18.68 -11.86
C ALA A 30 -9.92 17.50 -12.31
N GLY A 31 -9.33 16.47 -12.91
CA GLY A 31 -10.09 15.35 -13.45
C GLY A 31 -9.74 13.98 -12.89
N HIS A 32 -8.59 13.84 -12.25
CA HIS A 32 -8.05 12.54 -11.87
C HIS A 32 -7.13 12.67 -10.66
N GLY A 33 -6.64 11.54 -10.17
CA GLY A 33 -5.67 11.54 -9.10
C GLY A 33 -5.03 10.17 -8.90
N GLY A 34 -4.29 10.04 -7.83
CA GLY A 34 -3.62 8.80 -7.50
C GLY A 34 -2.64 8.97 -6.36
N ILE A 35 -1.80 7.97 -6.19
CA ILE A 35 -0.71 8.00 -5.22
C ILE A 35 0.61 8.03 -5.97
N MET A 36 1.47 8.99 -5.59
CA MET A 36 2.81 9.15 -6.14
C MET A 36 3.81 8.77 -5.06
N VAL A 37 4.65 7.79 -5.35
CA VAL A 37 5.66 7.30 -4.40
C VAL A 37 7.04 7.60 -4.97
N GLN A 38 7.87 8.33 -4.24
CA GLN A 38 9.26 8.55 -4.64
C GLN A 38 9.91 7.19 -4.91
N THR A 39 10.68 7.08 -5.99
CA THR A 39 11.24 5.81 -6.45
C THR A 39 12.04 5.09 -5.35
N ASP A 40 12.86 5.82 -4.61
CA ASP A 40 13.63 5.23 -3.52
C ASP A 40 12.74 4.83 -2.33
N ALA A 41 11.69 5.59 -2.05
CA ALA A 41 10.71 5.22 -1.03
C ALA A 41 9.94 3.96 -1.44
N ALA A 42 9.57 3.84 -2.71
CA ALA A 42 8.90 2.64 -3.23
C ALA A 42 9.75 1.39 -3.01
N ARG A 43 11.05 1.47 -3.25
CA ARG A 43 11.95 0.34 -3.04
C ARG A 43 12.03 -0.10 -1.58
N ARG A 44 11.92 0.85 -0.65
CA ARG A 44 12.01 0.56 0.79
C ARG A 44 10.68 0.12 1.39
N LEU A 45 9.57 0.69 0.92
CA LEU A 45 8.26 0.56 1.56
C LEU A 45 7.35 -0.46 0.90
N LEU A 46 7.53 -0.72 -0.39
CA LEU A 46 6.61 -1.54 -1.15
C LEU A 46 7.23 -2.88 -1.52
N SER A 47 6.41 -3.93 -1.49
CA SER A 47 6.82 -5.25 -1.99
C SER A 47 7.11 -5.19 -3.49
N PRO A 48 7.89 -6.15 -4.02
CA PRO A 48 8.10 -6.24 -5.47
C PRO A 48 6.79 -6.35 -6.26
N GLU A 49 5.81 -7.07 -5.70
CA GLU A 49 4.49 -7.24 -6.32
C GLU A 49 3.73 -5.91 -6.41
N ALA A 50 3.83 -5.09 -5.35
CA ALA A 50 3.22 -3.76 -5.34
C ALA A 50 3.91 -2.82 -6.33
N GLN A 51 5.24 -2.86 -6.38
CA GLN A 51 6.02 -2.04 -7.31
C GLN A 51 5.66 -2.37 -8.77
N ALA A 52 5.35 -3.63 -9.06
CA ALA A 52 4.99 -4.07 -10.41
C ALA A 52 3.64 -3.51 -10.88
N VAL A 53 2.77 -3.10 -9.98
CA VAL A 53 1.46 -2.52 -10.32
C VAL A 53 1.59 -1.08 -10.78
N GLY A 54 2.49 -0.31 -10.16
CA GLY A 54 2.67 1.10 -10.47
C GLY A 54 3.37 1.33 -11.81
N PHE A 55 3.33 2.57 -12.27
CA PHE A 55 4.10 2.97 -13.45
C PHE A 55 5.07 4.10 -13.12
N GLN A 56 6.27 3.97 -13.63
CA GLN A 56 7.35 4.94 -13.40
C GLN A 56 7.17 6.14 -14.33
N ALA A 57 7.15 7.34 -13.76
CA ALA A 57 7.20 8.58 -14.51
C ALA A 57 7.97 9.60 -13.67
N GLY A 58 9.03 10.18 -14.25
CA GLY A 58 9.91 11.07 -13.51
C GLY A 58 10.55 10.39 -12.32
N ARG A 59 10.43 11.01 -11.16
CA ARG A 59 11.02 10.52 -9.90
C ARG A 59 10.04 9.67 -9.09
N TYR A 60 8.88 9.34 -9.65
CA TYR A 60 7.80 8.71 -8.91
C TYR A 60 7.36 7.41 -9.57
N LEU A 61 7.04 6.43 -8.72
CA LEU A 61 6.22 5.30 -9.08
C LEU A 61 4.77 5.69 -8.78
N ASN A 62 3.90 5.62 -9.78
CA ASN A 62 2.56 6.20 -9.72
C ASN A 62 1.48 5.13 -9.75
N PHE A 63 0.43 5.35 -8.96
CA PHE A 63 -0.67 4.41 -8.80
C PHE A 63 -1.99 5.16 -8.97
N GLU A 64 -2.75 4.83 -10.01
CA GLU A 64 -3.99 5.51 -10.35
C GLU A 64 -5.06 5.28 -9.27
N GLU A 65 -5.82 6.33 -8.94
CA GLU A 65 -6.74 6.33 -7.78
C GLU A 65 -7.83 5.26 -7.84
N ASP A 66 -8.41 5.00 -9.01
CA ASP A 66 -9.58 4.12 -9.14
C ASP A 66 -9.24 2.64 -9.06
N CYS A 67 -8.01 2.26 -9.37
CA CYS A 67 -7.65 0.84 -9.48
C CYS A 67 -6.38 0.47 -8.74
N ASP A 68 -5.33 1.28 -8.77
CA ASP A 68 -4.00 0.89 -8.31
C ASP A 68 -3.60 1.49 -6.96
N ALA A 69 -4.12 2.68 -6.62
CA ALA A 69 -3.81 3.32 -5.34
C ALA A 69 -4.10 2.43 -4.11
N PRO A 70 -5.15 1.59 -4.10
CA PRO A 70 -5.38 0.67 -3.00
C PRO A 70 -4.22 -0.30 -2.72
N VAL A 71 -3.38 -0.60 -3.71
CA VAL A 71 -2.18 -1.42 -3.50
C VAL A 71 -1.23 -0.73 -2.51
N VAL A 72 -0.98 0.57 -2.70
CA VAL A 72 -0.12 1.34 -1.80
C VAL A 72 -0.73 1.41 -0.40
N LEU A 73 -2.03 1.69 -0.30
CA LEU A 73 -2.73 1.75 0.98
C LEU A 73 -2.63 0.42 1.72
N ARG A 74 -2.82 -0.69 1.01
CA ARG A 74 -2.71 -2.03 1.60
C ARG A 74 -1.31 -2.29 2.17
N GLU A 75 -0.27 -1.93 1.40
CA GLU A 75 1.12 -2.09 1.83
C GLU A 75 1.44 -1.26 3.07
N LEU A 76 0.99 -0.01 3.10
CA LEU A 76 1.25 0.88 4.23
C LEU A 76 0.49 0.46 5.49
N VAL A 77 -0.74 -0.02 5.35
CA VAL A 77 -1.51 -0.56 6.47
C VAL A 77 -0.88 -1.86 6.98
N ASP A 78 -0.53 -2.77 6.07
CA ASP A 78 0.09 -4.06 6.44
C ASP A 78 1.40 -3.88 7.21
N SER A 79 2.18 -2.87 6.86
CA SER A 79 3.46 -2.58 7.53
C SER A 79 3.32 -1.68 8.75
N GLY A 80 2.11 -1.26 9.09
CA GLY A 80 1.84 -0.42 10.25
C GLY A 80 2.28 1.03 10.10
N ILE A 81 2.59 1.47 8.88
CA ILE A 81 3.01 2.85 8.61
C ILE A 81 1.84 3.80 8.71
N ILE A 82 0.66 3.38 8.23
CA ILE A 82 -0.58 4.13 8.42
C ILE A 82 -1.60 3.22 9.10
N ALA A 83 -2.49 3.84 9.90
CA ALA A 83 -3.60 3.13 10.51
C ALA A 83 -4.79 3.09 9.55
N PRO A 84 -5.61 2.01 9.58
CA PRO A 84 -6.87 2.01 8.84
C PRO A 84 -7.77 3.16 9.32
N ARG A 85 -8.41 3.84 8.37
CA ARG A 85 -9.30 4.95 8.73
C ARG A 85 -10.54 4.44 9.48
N THR A 86 -10.86 5.14 10.56
CA THR A 86 -12.11 4.97 11.31
C THR A 86 -12.67 6.37 11.52
N ASP A 87 -13.79 6.67 10.91
CA ASP A 87 -14.43 7.99 10.96
C ASP A 87 -15.92 7.86 10.64
N ASN A 88 -16.57 8.97 10.27
CA ASN A 88 -17.98 8.97 9.93
C ASN A 88 -18.31 8.16 8.66
N TYR A 89 -17.34 7.91 7.80
CA TYR A 89 -17.50 7.14 6.57
C TYR A 89 -17.13 5.68 6.73
N PHE A 90 -16.17 5.38 7.62
CA PHE A 90 -15.64 4.03 7.79
C PHE A 90 -15.77 3.58 9.23
N ARG A 91 -16.63 2.61 9.48
CA ARG A 91 -16.66 1.88 10.76
C ARG A 91 -15.41 1.01 10.88
N PRO A 92 -15.07 0.55 12.10
CA PRO A 92 -13.91 -0.33 12.25
C PRO A 92 -13.97 -1.52 11.27
N GLY A 93 -12.89 -1.72 10.51
CA GLY A 93 -12.76 -2.77 9.51
C GLY A 93 -13.30 -2.45 8.12
N GLU A 94 -14.14 -1.43 7.97
CA GLU A 94 -14.71 -1.09 6.65
C GLU A 94 -13.68 -0.54 5.67
N TYR A 95 -12.71 0.24 6.17
CA TYR A 95 -11.66 0.80 5.34
C TYR A 95 -10.84 -0.31 4.67
N GLU A 96 -10.40 -1.29 5.46
CA GLU A 96 -9.64 -2.43 4.93
C GLU A 96 -10.48 -3.31 4.02
N ALA A 97 -11.75 -3.52 4.37
CA ALA A 97 -12.67 -4.29 3.51
C ALA A 97 -12.87 -3.62 2.14
N CYS A 98 -12.94 -2.30 2.12
CA CYS A 98 -13.03 -1.51 0.90
C CYS A 98 -11.79 -1.67 0.02
N ILE A 99 -10.61 -1.56 0.63
CA ILE A 99 -9.33 -1.79 -0.04
C ILE A 99 -9.29 -3.21 -0.62
N ASP A 100 -9.64 -4.20 0.17
CA ASP A 100 -9.56 -5.61 -0.24
C ASP A 100 -10.50 -5.92 -1.41
N ARG A 101 -11.71 -5.38 -1.42
CA ARG A 101 -12.63 -5.53 -2.55
C ARG A 101 -12.05 -4.90 -3.82
N SER A 102 -11.45 -3.73 -3.71
CA SER A 102 -10.82 -3.05 -4.84
C SER A 102 -9.66 -3.88 -5.40
N LEU A 103 -8.81 -4.42 -4.52
CA LEU A 103 -7.68 -5.25 -4.92
C LEU A 103 -8.13 -6.52 -5.65
N GLN A 104 -9.16 -7.18 -5.15
CA GLN A 104 -9.71 -8.39 -5.78
C GLN A 104 -10.24 -8.10 -7.18
N ARG A 105 -10.84 -6.93 -7.36
CA ARG A 105 -11.43 -6.53 -8.63
C ARG A 105 -10.40 -6.06 -9.66
N TRP A 106 -9.50 -5.17 -9.26
CA TRP A 106 -8.63 -4.47 -10.18
C TRP A 106 -7.20 -4.99 -10.23
N ASN A 107 -6.74 -5.65 -9.17
CA ASN A 107 -5.38 -6.15 -9.05
C ASN A 107 -5.36 -7.58 -8.49
N PRO A 108 -6.05 -8.52 -9.14
CA PRO A 108 -6.17 -9.89 -8.62
C PRO A 108 -4.83 -10.62 -8.48
N ALA A 109 -3.86 -10.32 -9.35
CA ALA A 109 -2.53 -10.94 -9.26
C ALA A 109 -1.80 -10.47 -8.00
N TYR A 110 -1.87 -9.17 -7.70
CA TYR A 110 -1.34 -8.62 -6.46
C TYR A 110 -2.04 -9.23 -5.25
N TRP A 111 -3.37 -9.31 -5.30
CA TRP A 111 -4.18 -9.90 -4.22
C TRP A 111 -3.73 -11.33 -3.93
N ARG A 112 -3.59 -12.15 -4.96
CA ARG A 112 -3.16 -13.56 -4.81
C ARG A 112 -1.74 -13.66 -4.24
N ALA A 113 -0.82 -12.82 -4.71
CA ALA A 113 0.55 -12.79 -4.21
C ALA A 113 0.59 -12.43 -2.72
N ARG A 114 -0.21 -11.44 -2.31
CA ARG A 114 -0.34 -11.06 -0.91
C ARG A 114 -0.91 -12.20 -0.06
N GLN A 115 -1.97 -12.85 -0.52
CA GLN A 115 -2.59 -13.97 0.19
C GLN A 115 -1.58 -15.11 0.39
N LYS A 116 -0.81 -15.42 -0.64
CA LYS A 116 0.26 -16.43 -0.55
C LYS A 116 1.32 -16.04 0.48
N ARG A 117 1.77 -14.80 0.47
CA ARG A 117 2.74 -14.28 1.43
C ARG A 117 2.23 -14.40 2.87
N LEU A 118 0.97 -14.02 3.10
CA LEU A 118 0.35 -14.12 4.43
C LEU A 118 0.24 -15.56 4.90
N SER A 119 -0.10 -16.49 4.01
CA SER A 119 -0.17 -17.92 4.32
C SER A 119 1.20 -18.47 4.71
N VAL A 120 2.24 -18.11 3.99
CA VAL A 120 3.62 -18.53 4.28
C VAL A 120 4.06 -17.98 5.63
N GLN A 121 3.79 -16.70 5.91
CA GLN A 121 4.13 -16.07 7.19
C GLN A 121 3.41 -16.72 8.36
N ALA A 122 2.12 -17.03 8.20
CA ALA A 122 1.33 -17.69 9.23
C ALA A 122 1.84 -19.10 9.52
N ALA A 123 2.18 -19.87 8.49
CA ALA A 123 2.75 -21.21 8.64
C ALA A 123 4.10 -21.18 9.36
N LYS A 124 4.95 -20.21 9.01
CA LYS A 124 6.25 -20.00 9.65
C LYS A 124 6.10 -19.64 11.13
N ALA A 125 5.19 -18.72 11.45
CA ALA A 125 4.92 -18.29 12.82
C ALA A 125 4.39 -19.46 13.66
N THR A 126 3.50 -20.28 13.11
CA THR A 126 2.97 -21.46 13.78
C THR A 126 4.09 -22.46 14.08
N LYS A 127 4.96 -22.71 13.10
CA LYS A 127 6.12 -23.61 13.28
C LYS A 127 7.04 -23.13 14.39
N GLU A 128 7.36 -21.86 14.42
CA GLU A 128 8.20 -21.26 15.46
C GLU A 128 7.56 -21.38 16.85
N LEU A 129 6.25 -21.17 16.95
CA LEU A 129 5.51 -21.34 18.21
C LEU A 129 5.56 -22.77 18.71
N VAL A 130 5.34 -23.75 17.83
CA VAL A 130 5.41 -25.17 18.17
C VAL A 130 6.80 -25.53 18.66
N GLU A 131 7.85 -25.10 17.98
CA GLU A 131 9.24 -25.34 18.36
C GLU A 131 9.55 -24.77 19.74
N ARG A 132 9.12 -23.54 20.03
CA ARG A 132 9.29 -22.92 21.35
C ARG A 132 8.55 -23.69 22.44
N SER A 133 7.35 -24.15 22.15
CA SER A 133 6.54 -24.93 23.08
C SER A 133 7.23 -26.25 23.44
N ILE A 134 7.80 -26.96 22.46
CA ILE A 134 8.56 -28.20 22.66
C ILE A 134 9.77 -27.95 23.55
N LEU A 135 10.53 -26.89 23.27
CA LEU A 135 11.71 -26.55 24.06
C LEU A 135 11.37 -26.19 25.52
N ARG A 136 10.23 -25.53 25.76
CA ARG A 136 9.76 -25.19 27.09
C ARG A 136 9.26 -26.38 27.88
N GLY A 137 8.78 -27.40 27.22
CA GLY A 137 8.22 -28.61 27.82
C GLY A 137 9.26 -29.61 28.32
N ARG A 138 10.53 -29.27 28.19
CA ARG A 138 11.63 -30.14 28.66
C ARG A 138 12.19 -29.68 30.03
#